data_8835b371dfadf07cb264cb7ef510e1d8
#
_entry.id   8835b371dfadf07cb264cb7ef510e1d8
#
_cell.length_a   1.000
_cell.length_b   1.000
_cell.length_c   1.000
_cell.angle_alpha   90.00
_cell.angle_beta   90.00
_cell.angle_gamma   90.00
#
_symmetry.space_group_name_H-M   'P 1'
#
loop_
_entity.id
_entity.type
_entity.pdbx_description
1 polymer ?
#
loop_
_entity_poly.entity_id
_entity_poly.type
_entity_poly.pdbx_seq_one_letter_code
_entity_poly.pdbx_strand_id
1 'polypeptide(L)'
;MAKKEQDSNPRQEDDYLVASKFSEEIYPEFTSVIKSIVYFGSSVRKDKKKGDIDLLIVFNDSEVISDDDFKIYFNSKINEVARRVSDRIHINIVTLTVFFQNLINSEPVVINILRDGISIIDTGFFNPLKILLLKGDLKPSPEAIFNCATRVSHHMHRSRINLLSASQELYLAMLDASQAALMSYGQVAPGPAKVAEMLKGIKVSDELAGIFSGMHKVFKDIEYRKLTEISGKDYDKMLEKSNVFNKEMEKRLKKKI
;
A
#
# COMPACT_ATOMS: atom_id res chain seq x y z
N MET A 1 -49.25 -3.41 2.10
CA MET A 1 -47.83 -3.60 1.81
C MET A 1 -47.03 -3.08 2.99
N ALA A 2 -46.54 -4.00 3.80
CA ALA A 2 -45.83 -3.68 5.04
C ALA A 2 -44.44 -3.12 4.74
N LYS A 3 -44.12 -1.90 5.23
CA LYS A 3 -42.76 -1.41 5.34
C LYS A 3 -41.96 -2.38 6.22
N LYS A 4 -40.97 -3.05 5.67
CA LYS A 4 -39.92 -3.66 6.46
C LYS A 4 -39.19 -2.53 7.16
N GLU A 5 -39.38 -2.35 8.44
CA GLU A 5 -38.47 -1.63 9.31
C GLU A 5 -37.09 -2.30 9.17
N GLN A 6 -36.14 -1.57 8.62
CA GLN A 6 -34.74 -1.97 8.62
C GLN A 6 -34.28 -1.83 10.08
N ASP A 7 -34.01 -2.97 10.73
CA ASP A 7 -33.27 -3.03 11.98
C ASP A 7 -31.87 -2.38 11.73
N SER A 8 -31.77 -1.09 11.98
CA SER A 8 -30.50 -0.38 11.97
C SER A 8 -29.69 -0.83 13.19
N ASN A 9 -28.46 -1.25 12.96
CA ASN A 9 -27.54 -1.58 14.03
C ASN A 9 -27.16 -0.26 14.74
N PRO A 10 -27.35 -0.10 16.08
CA PRO A 10 -27.06 1.16 16.80
C PRO A 10 -25.64 1.72 16.52
N ARG A 11 -24.68 0.86 16.22
CA ARG A 11 -23.30 1.27 15.87
C ARG A 11 -23.18 1.86 14.48
N GLN A 12 -24.00 1.42 13.54
CA GLN A 12 -24.03 1.99 12.18
C GLN A 12 -24.64 3.39 12.21
N GLU A 13 -25.58 3.65 13.10
CA GLU A 13 -26.09 4.99 13.36
C GLU A 13 -25.03 5.90 13.95
N ASP A 14 -24.22 5.44 14.92
CA ASP A 14 -23.11 6.20 15.50
C ASP A 14 -22.06 6.55 14.45
N ASP A 15 -21.62 5.59 13.63
CA ASP A 15 -20.61 5.81 12.59
C ASP A 15 -21.14 6.73 11.48
N TYR A 16 -22.41 6.61 11.11
CA TYR A 16 -23.07 7.52 10.17
C TYR A 16 -23.16 8.95 10.73
N LEU A 17 -23.48 9.11 12.02
CA LEU A 17 -23.53 10.43 12.67
C LEU A 17 -22.14 11.10 12.69
N VAL A 18 -21.08 10.35 12.96
CA VAL A 18 -19.71 10.86 12.89
C VAL A 18 -19.36 11.30 11.46
N ALA A 19 -19.70 10.48 10.46
CA ALA A 19 -19.50 10.80 9.05
C ALA A 19 -20.30 12.03 8.60
N SER A 20 -21.55 12.16 9.07
CA SER A 20 -22.41 13.32 8.82
C SER A 20 -21.83 14.59 9.42
N LYS A 21 -21.39 14.52 10.69
CA LYS A 21 -20.77 15.67 11.36
C LYS A 21 -19.53 16.18 10.62
N PHE A 22 -18.65 15.27 10.17
CA PHE A 22 -17.52 15.64 9.33
C PHE A 22 -17.97 16.35 8.06
N SER A 23 -18.99 15.80 7.38
CA SER A 23 -19.50 16.33 6.12
C SER A 23 -20.14 17.72 6.28
N GLU A 24 -20.87 17.94 7.38
CA GLU A 24 -21.49 19.23 7.74
C GLU A 24 -20.45 20.30 8.03
N GLU A 25 -19.30 19.94 8.58
CA GLU A 25 -18.22 20.88 8.87
C GLU A 25 -17.39 21.24 7.63
N ILE A 26 -17.16 20.28 6.73
CA ILE A 26 -16.27 20.48 5.59
C ILE A 26 -16.99 21.02 4.33
N TYR A 27 -18.21 20.55 4.07
CA TYR A 27 -18.92 20.88 2.83
C TYR A 27 -19.19 22.38 2.61
N PRO A 28 -19.59 23.17 3.63
CA PRO A 28 -19.85 24.61 3.43
C PRO A 28 -18.66 25.38 2.90
N GLU A 29 -17.44 24.99 3.23
CA GLU A 29 -16.21 25.64 2.80
C GLU A 29 -15.84 25.26 1.36
N PHE A 30 -16.27 24.08 0.88
CA PHE A 30 -15.86 23.51 -0.41
C PHE A 30 -17.03 23.12 -1.32
N THR A 31 -18.16 23.82 -1.23
CA THR A 31 -19.37 23.51 -2.02
C THR A 31 -19.16 23.53 -3.53
N SER A 32 -18.26 24.37 -4.05
CA SER A 32 -17.94 24.46 -5.47
C SER A 32 -17.10 23.28 -5.99
N VAL A 33 -16.34 22.63 -5.09
CA VAL A 33 -15.36 21.60 -5.48
C VAL A 33 -15.75 20.20 -5.04
N ILE A 34 -16.62 20.02 -4.04
CA ILE A 34 -17.08 18.71 -3.59
C ILE A 34 -18.37 18.33 -4.32
N LYS A 35 -18.30 17.28 -5.14
CA LYS A 35 -19.48 16.70 -5.81
C LYS A 35 -20.23 15.71 -4.97
N SER A 36 -19.53 14.92 -4.16
CA SER A 36 -20.16 13.96 -3.26
C SER A 36 -19.23 13.61 -2.10
N ILE A 37 -19.82 13.34 -0.92
CA ILE A 37 -19.18 12.69 0.21
C ILE A 37 -19.95 11.41 0.49
N VAL A 38 -19.27 10.27 0.40
CA VAL A 38 -19.87 8.95 0.49
C VAL A 38 -19.24 8.18 1.65
N TYR A 39 -20.08 7.71 2.58
CA TYR A 39 -19.71 6.77 3.62
C TYR A 39 -19.73 5.35 3.06
N PHE A 40 -18.65 4.60 3.21
CA PHE A 40 -18.49 3.27 2.61
C PHE A 40 -17.64 2.33 3.49
N GLY A 41 -17.31 1.15 3.01
CA GLY A 41 -16.42 0.22 3.67
C GLY A 41 -17.13 -0.85 4.51
N SER A 42 -16.39 -1.48 5.41
CA SER A 42 -16.87 -2.59 6.25
C SER A 42 -17.94 -2.15 7.25
N SER A 43 -17.85 -0.92 7.72
CA SER A 43 -18.80 -0.32 8.67
C SER A 43 -20.20 -0.17 8.09
N VAL A 44 -20.34 0.03 6.77
CA VAL A 44 -21.65 0.07 6.08
C VAL A 44 -22.26 -1.33 5.94
N ARG A 45 -21.44 -2.38 5.82
CA ARG A 45 -21.86 -3.77 5.54
C ARG A 45 -22.23 -4.61 6.76
N LYS A 46 -22.41 -4.02 7.95
CA LYS A 46 -22.77 -4.72 9.20
C LYS A 46 -21.72 -5.73 9.71
N ASP A 47 -20.45 -5.57 9.34
CA ASP A 47 -19.38 -6.38 9.92
C ASP A 47 -19.18 -6.04 11.41
N LYS A 48 -19.12 -7.08 12.26
CA LYS A 48 -19.23 -6.99 13.73
C LYS A 48 -18.02 -6.36 14.45
N LYS A 49 -16.96 -5.93 13.75
CA LYS A 49 -15.76 -5.34 14.38
C LYS A 49 -15.83 -3.81 14.35
N LYS A 50 -15.39 -3.15 15.45
CA LYS A 50 -15.06 -1.72 15.42
C LYS A 50 -14.00 -1.51 14.34
N GLY A 51 -14.37 -0.88 13.24
CA GLY A 51 -13.50 -0.54 12.12
C GLY A 51 -13.37 0.97 11.98
N ASP A 52 -12.60 1.35 11.00
CA ASP A 52 -12.47 2.72 10.58
C ASP A 52 -13.76 3.19 9.88
N ILE A 53 -13.95 4.50 9.83
CA ILE A 53 -15.06 5.17 9.13
C ILE A 53 -14.50 5.64 7.80
N ASP A 54 -14.72 4.86 6.74
CA ASP A 54 -14.21 5.18 5.42
C ASP A 54 -15.10 6.19 4.71
N LEU A 55 -14.54 7.32 4.30
CA LEU A 55 -15.21 8.36 3.52
C LEU A 55 -14.53 8.53 2.16
N LEU A 56 -15.34 8.59 1.11
CA LEU A 56 -14.90 8.99 -0.23
C LEU A 56 -15.37 10.41 -0.49
N ILE A 57 -14.46 11.30 -0.83
CA ILE A 57 -14.76 12.65 -1.32
C ILE A 57 -14.50 12.66 -2.83
N VAL A 58 -15.53 12.97 -3.60
CA VAL A 58 -15.41 13.16 -5.05
C VAL A 58 -15.21 14.64 -5.32
N PHE A 59 -14.01 14.97 -5.76
CA PHE A 59 -13.56 16.33 -6.07
C PHE A 59 -13.88 16.70 -7.53
N ASN A 60 -14.42 17.88 -7.76
CA ASN A 60 -14.79 18.37 -9.10
C ASN A 60 -13.57 18.99 -9.81
N ASP A 61 -12.89 18.21 -10.59
CA ASP A 61 -11.78 18.65 -11.44
C ASP A 61 -12.20 19.08 -12.86
N SER A 62 -13.49 19.02 -13.17
CA SER A 62 -14.01 19.41 -14.51
C SER A 62 -14.31 20.91 -14.62
N GLU A 63 -14.60 21.57 -13.52
CA GLU A 63 -14.97 22.98 -13.47
C GLU A 63 -13.96 23.84 -12.71
N VAL A 64 -13.13 23.21 -11.89
CA VAL A 64 -12.17 23.88 -11.01
C VAL A 64 -10.75 23.49 -11.39
N ILE A 65 -10.00 24.47 -11.90
CA ILE A 65 -8.56 24.33 -12.08
C ILE A 65 -7.93 24.59 -10.70
N SER A 66 -7.54 23.52 -10.02
CA SER A 66 -6.85 23.61 -8.72
C SER A 66 -5.34 23.71 -8.96
N ASP A 67 -4.73 24.78 -8.46
CA ASP A 67 -3.28 24.88 -8.32
C ASP A 67 -2.78 24.00 -7.14
N ASP A 68 -1.48 23.89 -6.99
CA ASP A 68 -0.91 23.04 -5.95
C ASP A 68 -1.11 23.62 -4.55
N ASP A 69 -1.18 24.95 -4.41
CA ASP A 69 -1.46 25.60 -3.13
C ASP A 69 -2.88 25.28 -2.65
N PHE A 70 -3.85 25.33 -3.55
CA PHE A 70 -5.21 24.92 -3.23
C PHE A 70 -5.31 23.45 -2.84
N LYS A 71 -4.61 22.55 -3.54
CA LYS A 71 -4.59 21.12 -3.19
C LYS A 71 -4.00 20.88 -1.80
N ILE A 72 -2.93 21.58 -1.46
CA ILE A 72 -2.31 21.52 -0.13
C ILE A 72 -3.29 22.02 0.93
N TYR A 73 -3.92 23.17 0.69
CA TYR A 73 -4.92 23.74 1.60
C TYR A 73 -6.11 22.79 1.81
N PHE A 74 -6.70 22.29 0.71
CA PHE A 74 -7.83 21.37 0.74
C PHE A 74 -7.50 20.09 1.55
N ASN A 75 -6.36 19.44 1.25
CA ASN A 75 -5.93 18.26 1.98
C ASN A 75 -5.65 18.54 3.46
N SER A 76 -5.01 19.66 3.76
CA SER A 76 -4.73 20.08 5.15
C SER A 76 -6.00 20.27 5.94
N LYS A 77 -6.98 20.98 5.35
CA LYS A 77 -8.27 21.28 5.99
C LYS A 77 -9.10 20.03 6.24
N ILE A 78 -9.19 19.16 5.26
CA ILE A 78 -9.87 17.88 5.38
C ILE A 78 -9.28 17.05 6.52
N ASN A 79 -7.95 16.93 6.59
CA ASN A 79 -7.28 16.16 7.65
C ASN A 79 -7.45 16.82 9.03
N GLU A 80 -7.43 18.14 9.12
CA GLU A 80 -7.70 18.89 10.35
C GLU A 80 -9.09 18.56 10.90
N VAL A 81 -10.13 18.71 10.05
CA VAL A 81 -11.52 18.47 10.43
C VAL A 81 -11.73 16.98 10.78
N ALA A 82 -11.17 16.06 10.00
CA ALA A 82 -11.28 14.64 10.27
C ALA A 82 -10.77 14.28 11.68
N ARG A 83 -9.55 14.70 12.02
CA ARG A 83 -8.95 14.46 13.35
C ARG A 83 -9.75 15.10 14.48
N ARG A 84 -10.32 16.29 14.26
CA ARG A 84 -11.15 16.97 15.26
C ARG A 84 -12.44 16.23 15.52
N VAL A 85 -13.07 15.63 14.50
CA VAL A 85 -14.33 14.91 14.62
C VAL A 85 -14.10 13.51 15.18
N SER A 86 -13.17 12.74 14.61
CA SER A 86 -12.82 11.40 15.11
C SER A 86 -11.53 10.88 14.46
N ASP A 87 -10.61 10.30 15.26
CA ASP A 87 -9.40 9.61 14.78
C ASP A 87 -9.71 8.34 13.96
N ARG A 88 -10.98 7.91 13.93
CA ARG A 88 -11.43 6.73 13.15
C ARG A 88 -11.78 7.08 11.72
N ILE A 89 -11.79 8.35 11.33
CA ILE A 89 -12.14 8.76 9.98
C ILE A 89 -10.96 8.55 9.05
N HIS A 90 -11.15 7.72 8.03
CA HIS A 90 -10.24 7.53 6.92
C HIS A 90 -10.82 8.14 5.64
N ILE A 91 -10.09 9.08 5.05
CA ILE A 91 -10.56 9.83 3.90
C ILE A 91 -9.82 9.39 2.64
N ASN A 92 -10.59 9.06 1.61
CA ASN A 92 -10.11 8.84 0.27
C ASN A 92 -10.64 9.98 -0.61
N ILE A 93 -9.75 10.67 -1.30
CA ILE A 93 -10.11 11.74 -2.23
C ILE A 93 -9.87 11.22 -3.64
N VAL A 94 -10.86 11.37 -4.49
CA VAL A 94 -10.79 11.03 -5.91
C VAL A 94 -11.36 12.18 -6.73
N THR A 95 -10.73 12.48 -7.87
CA THR A 95 -11.32 13.46 -8.78
C THR A 95 -12.51 12.87 -9.53
N LEU A 96 -13.41 13.73 -9.98
CA LEU A 96 -14.59 13.32 -10.75
C LEU A 96 -14.18 12.58 -12.02
N THR A 97 -13.16 13.08 -12.72
CA THR A 97 -12.61 12.44 -13.91
C THR A 97 -12.09 11.02 -13.62
N VAL A 98 -11.30 10.86 -12.56
CA VAL A 98 -10.76 9.56 -12.15
C VAL A 98 -11.87 8.62 -11.67
N PHE A 99 -12.89 9.15 -10.98
CA PHE A 99 -14.04 8.34 -10.59
C PHE A 99 -14.76 7.75 -11.81
N PHE A 100 -15.01 8.57 -12.85
CA PHE A 100 -15.61 8.08 -14.08
C PHE A 100 -14.73 7.10 -14.85
N GLN A 101 -13.42 7.35 -14.93
CA GLN A 101 -12.48 6.40 -15.54
C GLN A 101 -12.53 5.04 -14.85
N ASN A 102 -12.52 5.02 -13.52
CA ASN A 102 -12.63 3.80 -12.73
C ASN A 102 -13.99 3.12 -12.89
N LEU A 103 -15.06 3.89 -13.04
CA LEU A 103 -16.40 3.35 -13.29
C LEU A 103 -16.49 2.70 -14.67
N ILE A 104 -15.97 3.35 -15.73
CA ILE A 104 -15.92 2.83 -17.10
C ILE A 104 -15.09 1.55 -17.14
N ASN A 105 -13.95 1.53 -16.43
CA ASN A 105 -13.08 0.37 -16.30
C ASN A 105 -13.66 -0.70 -15.36
N SER A 106 -14.82 -0.45 -14.77
CA SER A 106 -15.48 -1.34 -13.80
C SER A 106 -14.55 -1.77 -12.66
N GLU A 107 -13.77 -0.81 -12.15
CA GLU A 107 -12.87 -1.08 -11.02
C GLU A 107 -13.66 -1.57 -9.81
N PRO A 108 -13.32 -2.74 -9.25
CA PRO A 108 -14.12 -3.39 -8.20
C PRO A 108 -14.37 -2.49 -6.98
N VAL A 109 -13.42 -1.65 -6.63
CA VAL A 109 -13.54 -0.73 -5.48
C VAL A 109 -14.64 0.29 -5.73
N VAL A 110 -14.64 0.95 -6.90
CA VAL A 110 -15.64 1.97 -7.27
C VAL A 110 -17.04 1.35 -7.41
N ILE A 111 -17.11 0.17 -8.03
CA ILE A 111 -18.38 -0.57 -8.16
C ILE A 111 -18.94 -0.94 -6.77
N ASN A 112 -18.11 -1.39 -5.84
CA ASN A 112 -18.53 -1.72 -4.49
C ASN A 112 -18.95 -0.45 -3.70
N ILE A 113 -18.20 0.65 -3.83
CA ILE A 113 -18.58 1.92 -3.20
C ILE A 113 -19.92 2.39 -3.75
N LEU A 114 -20.12 2.33 -5.07
CA LEU A 114 -21.36 2.76 -5.69
C LEU A 114 -22.55 1.87 -5.26
N ARG A 115 -22.35 0.55 -5.14
CA ARG A 115 -23.39 -0.39 -4.73
C ARG A 115 -23.80 -0.22 -3.25
N ASP A 116 -22.81 -0.23 -2.37
CA ASP A 116 -23.02 -0.36 -0.93
C ASP A 116 -22.93 1.00 -0.20
N GLY A 117 -22.20 1.98 -0.74
CA GLY A 117 -21.96 3.28 -0.13
C GLY A 117 -23.24 4.10 0.11
N ILE A 118 -23.21 4.93 1.14
CA ILE A 118 -24.29 5.84 1.53
C ILE A 118 -23.77 7.26 1.27
N SER A 119 -24.40 7.98 0.33
CA SER A 119 -24.05 9.38 0.10
C SER A 119 -24.59 10.25 1.26
N ILE A 120 -23.68 10.98 1.91
CA ILE A 120 -24.04 11.98 2.92
C ILE A 120 -24.29 13.31 2.22
N ILE A 121 -23.37 13.70 1.34
CA ILE A 121 -23.52 14.83 0.43
C ILE A 121 -23.55 14.29 -0.99
N ASP A 122 -24.50 14.73 -1.80
CA ASP A 122 -24.59 14.39 -3.22
C ASP A 122 -25.21 15.55 -4.02
N THR A 123 -24.46 16.07 -4.94
CA THR A 123 -24.93 17.15 -5.83
C THR A 123 -25.67 16.63 -7.08
N GLY A 124 -26.28 15.45 -7.02
CA GLY A 124 -27.00 14.81 -8.12
C GLY A 124 -26.16 13.93 -9.02
N PHE A 125 -25.02 13.45 -8.51
CA PHE A 125 -24.05 12.65 -9.26
C PHE A 125 -24.03 11.19 -8.80
N PHE A 126 -23.87 10.92 -7.49
CA PHE A 126 -23.62 9.58 -6.98
C PHE A 126 -24.88 8.71 -6.99
N ASN A 127 -26.00 9.21 -6.47
CA ASN A 127 -27.23 8.45 -6.37
C ASN A 127 -27.83 8.03 -7.73
N PRO A 128 -27.85 8.86 -8.79
CA PRO A 128 -28.24 8.41 -10.11
C PRO A 128 -27.41 7.25 -10.64
N LEU A 129 -26.08 7.30 -10.49
CA LEU A 129 -25.19 6.21 -10.90
C LEU A 129 -25.44 4.93 -10.09
N LYS A 130 -25.68 5.05 -8.80
CA LYS A 130 -26.07 3.91 -7.93
C LYS A 130 -27.34 3.24 -8.42
N ILE A 131 -28.35 4.03 -8.81
CA ILE A 131 -29.61 3.49 -9.35
C ILE A 131 -29.37 2.73 -10.66
N LEU A 132 -28.56 3.29 -11.58
CA LEU A 132 -28.20 2.61 -12.85
C LEU A 132 -27.46 1.29 -12.59
N LEU A 133 -26.54 1.26 -11.63
CA LEU A 133 -25.84 0.04 -11.24
C LEU A 133 -26.80 -1.02 -10.70
N LEU A 134 -27.71 -0.64 -9.80
CA LEU A 134 -28.68 -1.55 -9.19
C LEU A 134 -29.73 -2.07 -10.19
N LYS A 135 -30.03 -1.31 -11.24
CA LYS A 135 -30.89 -1.76 -12.35
C LYS A 135 -30.16 -2.67 -13.33
N GLY A 136 -28.82 -2.78 -13.24
CA GLY A 136 -28.01 -3.57 -14.15
C GLY A 136 -27.69 -2.86 -15.48
N ASP A 137 -27.91 -1.55 -15.56
CA ASP A 137 -27.58 -0.73 -16.72
C ASP A 137 -26.08 -0.41 -16.79
N LEU A 138 -25.39 -0.44 -15.64
CA LEU A 138 -23.92 -0.36 -15.54
C LEU A 138 -23.36 -1.79 -15.41
N LYS A 139 -22.69 -2.27 -16.45
CA LYS A 139 -22.05 -3.59 -16.49
C LYS A 139 -20.58 -3.46 -16.87
N PRO A 140 -19.73 -4.38 -16.36
CA PRO A 140 -18.34 -4.45 -16.83
C PRO A 140 -18.27 -4.63 -18.34
N SER A 141 -17.44 -3.84 -19.00
CA SER A 141 -17.16 -4.04 -20.41
C SER A 141 -16.25 -5.25 -20.62
N PRO A 142 -16.25 -5.89 -21.81
CA PRO A 142 -15.29 -6.95 -22.13
C PRO A 142 -13.85 -6.51 -21.94
N GLU A 143 -13.51 -5.26 -22.24
CA GLU A 143 -12.19 -4.66 -22.06
C GLU A 143 -11.83 -4.57 -20.57
N ALA A 144 -12.77 -4.16 -19.73
CA ALA A 144 -12.55 -4.08 -18.27
C ALA A 144 -12.27 -5.45 -17.68
N ILE A 145 -13.02 -6.49 -18.12
CA ILE A 145 -12.79 -7.89 -17.71
C ILE A 145 -11.41 -8.36 -18.16
N PHE A 146 -11.03 -8.10 -19.41
CA PHE A 146 -9.73 -8.45 -19.96
C PHE A 146 -8.60 -7.76 -19.21
N ASN A 147 -8.69 -6.44 -18.97
CA ASN A 147 -7.71 -5.67 -18.23
C ASN A 147 -7.55 -6.18 -16.79
N CYS A 148 -8.63 -6.56 -16.13
CA CYS A 148 -8.56 -7.17 -14.82
C CYS A 148 -7.83 -8.53 -14.85
N ALA A 149 -8.13 -9.37 -15.82
CA ALA A 149 -7.50 -10.67 -16.00
C ALA A 149 -6.00 -10.58 -16.31
N THR A 150 -5.59 -9.63 -17.16
CA THR A 150 -4.16 -9.40 -17.49
C THR A 150 -3.36 -8.91 -16.30
N ARG A 151 -3.95 -8.16 -15.37
CA ARG A 151 -3.27 -7.74 -14.13
C ARG A 151 -2.80 -8.91 -13.27
N VAL A 152 -3.47 -10.07 -13.35
CA VAL A 152 -3.05 -11.28 -12.59
C VAL A 152 -1.63 -11.70 -12.95
N SER A 153 -1.34 -11.86 -14.25
CA SER A 153 0.01 -12.24 -14.70
C SER A 153 1.06 -11.19 -14.35
N HIS A 154 0.69 -9.91 -14.40
CA HIS A 154 1.55 -8.80 -14.04
C HIS A 154 1.92 -8.82 -12.55
N HIS A 155 0.95 -9.02 -11.67
CA HIS A 155 1.20 -9.15 -10.23
C HIS A 155 2.02 -10.39 -9.90
N MET A 156 1.78 -11.53 -10.56
CA MET A 156 2.57 -12.73 -10.39
C MET A 156 4.02 -12.53 -10.83
N HIS A 157 4.23 -11.84 -11.95
CA HIS A 157 5.58 -11.50 -12.41
C HIS A 157 6.30 -10.56 -11.44
N ARG A 158 5.65 -9.48 -10.99
CA ARG A 158 6.23 -8.56 -10.00
C ARG A 158 6.58 -9.24 -8.68
N SER A 159 5.75 -10.18 -8.22
CA SER A 159 6.02 -10.93 -7.00
C SER A 159 7.34 -11.70 -7.10
N ARG A 160 7.65 -12.33 -8.25
CA ARG A 160 8.91 -13.02 -8.50
C ARG A 160 10.10 -12.07 -8.53
N ILE A 161 9.97 -10.93 -9.22
CA ILE A 161 11.00 -9.88 -9.24
C ILE A 161 11.27 -9.33 -7.86
N ASN A 162 10.22 -9.07 -7.06
CA ASN A 162 10.37 -8.58 -5.70
C ASN A 162 11.15 -9.57 -4.83
N LEU A 163 10.94 -10.87 -5.01
CA LEU A 163 11.69 -11.89 -4.27
C LEU A 163 13.17 -11.95 -4.67
N LEU A 164 13.48 -11.76 -5.95
CA LEU A 164 14.87 -11.60 -6.43
C LEU A 164 15.52 -10.36 -5.82
N SER A 165 14.82 -9.21 -5.85
CA SER A 165 15.32 -7.96 -5.27
C SER A 165 15.53 -8.09 -3.77
N ALA A 166 14.60 -8.71 -3.03
CA ALA A 166 14.76 -8.97 -1.61
C ALA A 166 16.00 -9.83 -1.32
N SER A 167 16.31 -10.81 -2.19
CA SER A 167 17.53 -11.65 -2.04
C SER A 167 18.81 -10.85 -2.29
N GLN A 168 18.78 -9.87 -3.19
CA GLN A 168 19.91 -8.96 -3.40
C GLN A 168 20.14 -8.06 -2.19
N GLU A 169 19.08 -7.55 -1.55
CA GLU A 169 19.18 -6.75 -0.34
C GLU A 169 19.79 -7.53 0.83
N LEU A 170 19.50 -8.84 0.96
CA LEU A 170 20.16 -9.68 1.96
C LEU A 170 21.69 -9.72 1.78
N TYR A 171 22.14 -9.83 0.54
CA TYR A 171 23.58 -9.79 0.24
C TYR A 171 24.19 -8.40 0.53
N LEU A 172 23.52 -7.32 0.15
CA LEU A 172 24.00 -5.95 0.42
C LEU A 172 24.12 -5.70 1.92
N ALA A 173 23.15 -6.13 2.72
CA ALA A 173 23.22 -6.07 4.18
C ALA A 173 24.44 -6.83 4.74
N MET A 174 24.75 -8.02 4.18
CA MET A 174 25.93 -8.78 4.58
C MET A 174 27.23 -8.10 4.13
N LEU A 175 27.24 -7.46 2.96
CA LEU A 175 28.38 -6.71 2.46
C LEU A 175 28.71 -5.53 3.37
N ASP A 176 27.70 -4.73 3.72
CA ASP A 176 27.86 -3.58 4.60
C ASP A 176 28.29 -4.00 6.01
N ALA A 177 27.70 -5.04 6.57
CA ALA A 177 28.11 -5.61 7.85
C ALA A 177 29.57 -6.08 7.83
N SER A 178 30.02 -6.69 6.71
CA SER A 178 31.39 -7.12 6.52
C SER A 178 32.37 -5.95 6.42
N GLN A 179 32.01 -4.92 5.66
CA GLN A 179 32.81 -3.70 5.53
C GLN A 179 32.97 -3.02 6.89
N ALA A 180 31.86 -2.83 7.62
CA ALA A 180 31.89 -2.25 8.95
C ALA A 180 32.80 -3.06 9.92
N ALA A 181 32.71 -4.39 9.89
CA ALA A 181 33.58 -5.25 10.69
C ALA A 181 35.05 -5.07 10.28
N LEU A 182 35.40 -5.11 8.99
CA LEU A 182 36.78 -4.92 8.52
C LEU A 182 37.32 -3.54 8.89
N MET A 183 36.51 -2.48 8.74
CA MET A 183 36.89 -1.12 9.13
C MET A 183 37.21 -1.00 10.63
N SER A 184 36.51 -1.71 11.49
CA SER A 184 36.81 -1.74 12.93
C SER A 184 38.17 -2.38 13.27
N TYR A 185 38.74 -3.12 12.31
CA TYR A 185 40.11 -3.66 12.37
C TYR A 185 41.13 -2.83 11.55
N GLY A 186 40.73 -1.63 11.09
CA GLY A 186 41.58 -0.76 10.27
C GLY A 186 41.80 -1.26 8.83
N GLN A 187 40.92 -2.12 8.34
CA GLN A 187 41.02 -2.73 7.00
C GLN A 187 39.82 -2.28 6.14
N VAL A 188 40.05 -2.12 4.84
CA VAL A 188 39.03 -1.85 3.83
C VAL A 188 39.21 -2.81 2.68
N ALA A 189 38.14 -3.52 2.32
CA ALA A 189 38.20 -4.45 1.20
C ALA A 189 38.21 -3.66 -0.13
N PRO A 190 39.13 -3.97 -1.06
CA PRO A 190 39.21 -3.29 -2.35
C PRO A 190 38.04 -3.61 -3.29
N GLY A 191 37.25 -4.62 -2.94
CA GLY A 191 36.01 -4.98 -3.64
C GLY A 191 35.37 -6.23 -3.05
N PRO A 192 34.10 -6.49 -3.40
CA PRO A 192 33.28 -7.56 -2.79
C PRO A 192 33.92 -8.96 -2.91
N ALA A 193 34.67 -9.23 -3.99
CA ALA A 193 35.29 -10.53 -4.19
C ALA A 193 36.40 -10.85 -3.16
N LYS A 194 37.00 -9.83 -2.53
CA LYS A 194 38.05 -10.01 -1.52
C LYS A 194 37.52 -10.03 -0.08
N VAL A 195 36.28 -9.71 0.13
CA VAL A 195 35.67 -9.61 1.48
C VAL A 195 35.79 -10.95 2.23
N ALA A 196 35.43 -12.06 1.60
CA ALA A 196 35.45 -13.37 2.26
C ALA A 196 36.85 -13.76 2.74
N GLU A 197 37.89 -13.47 1.95
CA GLU A 197 39.30 -13.73 2.30
C GLU A 197 39.72 -12.84 3.48
N MET A 198 39.40 -11.54 3.43
CA MET A 198 39.74 -10.59 4.50
C MET A 198 39.02 -10.87 5.80
N LEU A 199 37.76 -11.34 5.75
CA LEU A 199 37.02 -11.77 6.94
C LEU A 199 37.75 -12.94 7.66
N LYS A 200 38.34 -13.88 6.95
CA LYS A 200 39.19 -14.94 7.55
C LYS A 200 40.40 -14.33 8.25
N GLY A 201 41.01 -13.29 7.67
CA GLY A 201 42.14 -12.55 8.26
C GLY A 201 41.81 -11.96 9.64
N ILE A 202 40.55 -11.56 9.90
CA ILE A 202 40.08 -11.12 11.21
C ILE A 202 39.42 -12.23 12.05
N LYS A 203 39.76 -13.48 11.77
CA LYS A 203 39.30 -14.69 12.50
C LYS A 203 37.79 -14.94 12.42
N VAL A 204 37.14 -14.58 11.34
CA VAL A 204 35.79 -15.09 11.01
C VAL A 204 35.91 -16.54 10.56
N SER A 205 34.99 -17.40 10.98
CA SER A 205 35.00 -18.82 10.64
C SER A 205 34.90 -19.05 9.12
N ASP A 206 35.48 -20.14 8.66
CA ASP A 206 35.38 -20.55 7.25
C ASP A 206 33.95 -20.77 6.79
N GLU A 207 33.11 -21.24 7.69
CA GLU A 207 31.67 -21.42 7.44
C GLU A 207 30.99 -20.08 7.11
N LEU A 208 31.18 -19.05 7.93
CA LEU A 208 30.60 -17.73 7.71
C LEU A 208 31.16 -17.03 6.45
N ALA A 209 32.48 -17.16 6.23
CA ALA A 209 33.09 -16.68 4.99
C ALA A 209 32.53 -17.40 3.76
N GLY A 210 32.23 -18.71 3.89
CA GLY A 210 31.54 -19.50 2.86
C GLY A 210 30.10 -19.06 2.60
N ILE A 211 29.36 -18.72 3.66
CA ILE A 211 28.00 -18.15 3.54
C ILE A 211 28.05 -16.84 2.75
N PHE A 212 28.98 -15.93 3.07
CA PHE A 212 29.14 -14.67 2.32
C PHE A 212 29.47 -14.93 0.85
N SER A 213 30.43 -15.83 0.56
CA SER A 213 30.79 -16.16 -0.82
C SER A 213 29.62 -16.75 -1.61
N GLY A 214 28.81 -17.60 -0.97
CA GLY A 214 27.59 -18.16 -1.56
C GLY A 214 26.57 -17.09 -1.91
N MET A 215 26.33 -16.15 -1.00
CA MET A 215 25.42 -15.04 -1.24
C MET A 215 25.94 -14.07 -2.31
N HIS A 216 27.24 -13.81 -2.35
CA HIS A 216 27.88 -13.04 -3.42
C HIS A 216 27.64 -13.69 -4.79
N LYS A 217 27.78 -15.01 -4.87
CA LYS A 217 27.51 -15.74 -6.12
C LYS A 217 26.05 -15.59 -6.54
N VAL A 218 25.11 -15.78 -5.62
CA VAL A 218 23.66 -15.61 -5.89
C VAL A 218 23.40 -14.18 -6.41
N PHE A 219 23.94 -13.16 -5.76
CA PHE A 219 23.82 -11.77 -6.20
C PHE A 219 24.31 -11.59 -7.64
N LYS A 220 25.50 -12.11 -7.97
CA LYS A 220 26.04 -12.06 -9.33
C LYS A 220 25.20 -12.83 -10.35
N ASP A 221 24.68 -14.00 -9.98
CA ASP A 221 23.84 -14.79 -10.86
C ASP A 221 22.51 -14.06 -11.17
N ILE A 222 21.98 -13.28 -10.22
CA ILE A 222 20.82 -12.40 -10.46
C ILE A 222 21.22 -11.22 -11.37
N GLU A 223 22.32 -10.51 -11.08
CA GLU A 223 22.78 -9.38 -11.90
C GLU A 223 23.01 -9.77 -13.37
N TYR A 224 23.62 -10.93 -13.59
CA TYR A 224 23.89 -11.45 -14.93
C TYR A 224 22.72 -12.22 -15.55
N ARG A 225 21.53 -12.19 -14.91
CA ARG A 225 20.30 -12.88 -15.35
C ARG A 225 20.48 -14.39 -15.56
N LYS A 226 21.44 -15.00 -14.86
CA LYS A 226 21.60 -16.45 -14.80
C LYS A 226 20.60 -17.10 -13.85
N LEU A 227 20.22 -16.37 -12.80
CA LEU A 227 19.16 -16.73 -11.86
C LEU A 227 18.01 -15.72 -12.02
N THR A 228 16.88 -16.19 -12.55
CA THR A 228 15.71 -15.37 -12.88
C THR A 228 14.51 -15.61 -11.96
N GLU A 229 14.57 -16.65 -11.13
CA GLU A 229 13.54 -17.00 -10.17
C GLU A 229 14.17 -17.59 -8.91
N ILE A 230 13.57 -17.28 -7.75
CA ILE A 230 13.95 -17.85 -6.44
C ILE A 230 12.66 -18.34 -5.79
N SER A 231 12.70 -19.53 -5.18
CA SER A 231 11.56 -20.02 -4.40
C SER A 231 11.52 -19.35 -3.02
N GLY A 232 10.31 -19.23 -2.43
CA GLY A 232 10.17 -18.71 -1.07
C GLY A 232 11.01 -19.49 -0.06
N LYS A 233 11.10 -20.82 -0.20
CA LYS A 233 11.93 -21.68 0.67
C LYS A 233 13.42 -21.38 0.56
N ASP A 234 13.89 -21.05 -0.63
CA ASP A 234 15.31 -20.71 -0.81
C ASP A 234 15.60 -19.30 -0.29
N TYR A 235 14.67 -18.37 -0.47
CA TYR A 235 14.74 -17.05 0.17
C TYR A 235 14.80 -17.17 1.71
N ASP A 236 13.93 -17.97 2.32
CA ASP A 236 13.92 -18.17 3.77
C ASP A 236 15.26 -18.70 4.30
N LYS A 237 15.89 -19.65 3.56
CA LYS A 237 17.23 -20.16 3.90
C LYS A 237 18.31 -19.06 3.77
N MET A 238 18.20 -18.20 2.73
CA MET A 238 19.11 -17.06 2.57
C MET A 238 18.94 -16.06 3.69
N LEU A 239 17.71 -15.74 4.08
CA LEU A 239 17.37 -14.84 5.19
C LEU A 239 17.95 -15.35 6.51
N GLU A 240 17.78 -16.64 6.82
CA GLU A 240 18.32 -17.25 8.03
C GLU A 240 19.86 -17.15 8.07
N LYS A 241 20.54 -17.52 6.97
CA LYS A 241 21.99 -17.42 6.86
C LYS A 241 22.49 -15.97 6.97
N SER A 242 21.80 -15.03 6.35
CA SER A 242 22.12 -13.61 6.44
C SER A 242 21.98 -13.09 7.87
N ASN A 243 20.91 -13.47 8.56
CA ASN A 243 20.70 -13.10 9.96
C ASN A 243 21.80 -13.64 10.89
N VAL A 244 22.19 -14.90 10.73
CA VAL A 244 23.28 -15.51 11.51
C VAL A 244 24.59 -14.76 11.24
N PHE A 245 24.90 -14.50 9.97
CA PHE A 245 26.09 -13.79 9.56
C PHE A 245 26.15 -12.36 10.12
N ASN A 246 25.09 -11.57 9.92
CA ASN A 246 25.02 -10.19 10.37
C ASN A 246 25.13 -10.04 11.89
N LYS A 247 24.48 -10.93 12.66
CA LYS A 247 24.63 -10.99 14.12
C LYS A 247 26.09 -11.22 14.57
N GLU A 248 26.82 -12.06 13.84
CA GLU A 248 28.23 -12.28 14.18
C GLU A 248 29.11 -11.07 13.82
N MET A 249 28.85 -10.41 12.70
CA MET A 249 29.54 -9.16 12.36
C MET A 249 29.25 -8.05 13.38
N GLU A 250 28.02 -7.91 13.83
CA GLU A 250 27.63 -6.96 14.86
C GLU A 250 28.36 -7.21 16.21
N LYS A 251 28.49 -8.47 16.64
CA LYS A 251 29.26 -8.80 17.85
C LYS A 251 30.72 -8.38 17.76
N ARG A 252 31.31 -8.46 16.58
CA ARG A 252 32.70 -8.03 16.35
C ARG A 252 32.87 -6.53 16.41
N LEU A 253 31.90 -5.78 15.87
CA LEU A 253 31.84 -4.34 15.99
C LEU A 253 31.79 -3.91 17.46
N LYS A 254 30.88 -4.47 18.27
CA LYS A 254 30.70 -4.14 19.70
C LYS A 254 31.92 -4.45 20.57
N LYS A 255 32.84 -5.32 20.14
CA LYS A 255 34.09 -5.63 20.86
C LYS A 255 35.21 -4.63 20.58
N LYS A 256 35.06 -3.75 19.59
CA LYS A 256 36.10 -2.86 19.12
C LYS A 256 35.77 -1.35 19.27
N ILE A 257 34.47 -1.06 19.47
CA ILE A 257 33.96 0.25 19.85
C ILE A 257 33.73 0.26 21.37
#